data_e2c69eb889e1b84f81a2ff260a001d7d
#
_entry.id   e2c69eb889e1b84f81a2ff260a001d7d
#
_cell.length_a   1.000
_cell.length_b   1.000
_cell.length_c   1.000
_cell.angle_alpha   90.00
_cell.angle_beta   90.00
_cell.angle_gamma   90.00
#
_symmetry.space_group_name_H-M   'P 1'
#
loop_
_entity.id
_entity.type
_entity.pdbx_description
1 polymer ?
#
loop_
_entity_poly.entity_id
_entity_poly.type
_entity_poly.pdbx_seq_one_letter_code
_entity_poly.pdbx_strand_id
1 'polypeptide(L)'
;MLQNDLYTIIETAGNTVKIKLLPESAIYQGHFPGNPITPGVCQVGIVEELLRTCFGKKVTLREIKNLKFIEVLRPEPSVNTAFVFEKMEDAGNQLSIRGKLTVEERIVTKFSLVFEIKS
;
A
#
# COMPACT_ATOMS: atom_id res chain seq x y z
N MET A 1 -11.23 1.25 -8.04
CA MET A 1 -9.95 1.58 -7.41
C MET A 1 -10.17 1.96 -5.95
N LEU A 2 -9.17 1.70 -5.12
CA LEU A 2 -9.22 2.05 -3.70
C LEU A 2 -8.93 3.53 -3.45
N GLN A 3 -8.18 4.16 -4.36
CA GLN A 3 -7.86 5.57 -4.23
C GLN A 3 -9.12 6.44 -4.20
N ASN A 4 -9.16 7.37 -3.27
CA ASN A 4 -10.27 8.27 -2.97
C ASN A 4 -11.50 7.59 -2.37
N ASP A 5 -11.46 6.27 -2.22
CA ASP A 5 -12.47 5.49 -1.51
C ASP A 5 -11.92 5.07 -0.15
N LEU A 6 -10.73 4.47 -0.14
CA LEU A 6 -10.09 3.99 1.07
C LEU A 6 -8.97 4.91 1.54
N TYR A 7 -8.27 5.54 0.62
CA TYR A 7 -7.14 6.41 0.93
C TYR A 7 -7.01 7.52 -0.09
N THR A 8 -6.25 8.53 0.27
CA THR A 8 -5.86 9.58 -0.68
C THR A 8 -4.35 9.79 -0.58
N ILE A 9 -3.74 10.20 -1.69
CA ILE A 9 -2.30 10.45 -1.74
C ILE A 9 -2.05 11.89 -1.28
N ILE A 10 -1.16 12.03 -0.29
CA ILE A 10 -0.80 13.34 0.25
C ILE A 10 0.42 13.90 -0.46
N GLU A 11 1.46 13.06 -0.62
CA GLU A 11 2.73 13.52 -1.16
C GLU A 11 3.54 12.33 -1.66
N THR A 12 4.24 12.53 -2.77
CA THR A 12 5.21 11.56 -3.27
C THR A 12 6.57 12.23 -3.28
N ALA A 13 7.52 11.65 -2.56
CA ALA A 13 8.88 12.17 -2.47
C ALA A 13 9.86 11.02 -2.64
N GLY A 14 10.51 10.94 -3.81
CA GLY A 14 11.42 9.84 -4.12
C GLY A 14 10.71 8.50 -4.09
N ASN A 15 11.16 7.62 -3.22
CA ASN A 15 10.59 6.28 -3.07
C ASN A 15 9.57 6.18 -1.94
N THR A 16 9.15 7.31 -1.38
CA THR A 16 8.18 7.34 -0.27
C THR A 16 6.90 8.01 -0.73
N VAL A 17 5.77 7.36 -0.47
CA VAL A 17 4.46 7.92 -0.77
C VAL A 17 3.69 8.06 0.53
N LYS A 18 3.37 9.28 0.90
CA LYS A 18 2.53 9.56 2.06
C LYS A 18 1.07 9.52 1.66
N ILE A 19 0.28 8.82 2.45
CA ILE A 19 -1.15 8.68 2.20
C ILE A 19 -1.94 9.05 3.46
N LYS A 20 -3.23 9.22 3.27
CA LYS A 20 -4.18 9.40 4.36
C LYS A 20 -5.27 8.36 4.19
N LEU A 21 -5.51 7.55 5.21
CA LEU A 21 -6.61 6.61 5.18
C LEU A 21 -7.91 7.34 5.48
N LEU A 22 -9.00 6.89 4.86
CA LEU A 22 -10.31 7.52 4.95
C LEU A 22 -11.20 6.68 5.88
N PRO A 23 -11.41 7.10 7.13
CA PRO A 23 -12.15 6.29 8.11
C PRO A 23 -13.60 6.01 7.71
N GLU A 24 -14.18 6.84 6.86
CA GLU A 24 -15.56 6.71 6.40
C GLU A 24 -15.71 5.68 5.28
N SER A 25 -14.61 5.07 4.81
CA SER A 25 -14.68 4.07 3.75
C SER A 25 -15.58 2.90 4.14
N ALA A 26 -16.37 2.43 3.16
CA ALA A 26 -17.24 1.28 3.35
C ALA A 26 -16.49 0.01 3.76
N ILE A 27 -15.19 -0.08 3.44
CA ILE A 27 -14.36 -1.22 3.81
C ILE A 27 -14.33 -1.38 5.33
N TYR A 28 -14.25 -0.28 6.07
CA TYR A 28 -14.20 -0.34 7.54
C TYR A 28 -15.55 -0.70 8.17
N GLN A 29 -16.64 -0.53 7.43
CA GLN A 29 -17.95 -0.93 7.90
C GLN A 29 -18.08 -2.46 7.95
N GLY A 30 -17.48 -3.15 6.99
CA GLY A 30 -17.51 -4.60 6.88
C GLY A 30 -16.41 -5.31 7.66
N HIS A 31 -15.36 -4.58 8.05
CA HIS A 31 -14.21 -5.18 8.74
C HIS A 31 -14.09 -4.58 10.13
N PHE A 32 -14.74 -5.29 11.06
CA PHE A 32 -14.75 -5.05 12.49
C PHE A 32 -15.38 -3.71 12.86
N PRO A 33 -16.74 -3.59 12.70
CA PRO A 33 -17.45 -2.38 13.14
C PRO A 33 -17.10 -2.03 14.59
N GLY A 34 -16.78 -0.75 14.83
CA GLY A 34 -16.35 -0.30 16.13
C GLY A 34 -14.86 -0.46 16.41
N ASN A 35 -14.16 -1.23 15.58
CA ASN A 35 -12.71 -1.43 15.67
C ASN A 35 -12.14 -1.58 14.26
N PRO A 36 -12.13 -0.50 13.47
CA PRO A 36 -11.77 -0.57 12.07
C PRO A 36 -10.31 -0.94 11.84
N ILE A 37 -10.10 -1.89 10.95
CA ILE A 37 -8.77 -2.38 10.58
C ILE A 37 -8.70 -2.44 9.05
N THR A 38 -7.58 -1.99 8.49
CA THR A 38 -7.35 -2.07 7.05
C THR A 38 -6.90 -3.48 6.69
N PRO A 39 -7.71 -4.22 5.89
CA PRO A 39 -7.36 -5.60 5.53
C PRO A 39 -6.05 -5.68 4.75
N GLY A 40 -5.33 -6.79 4.91
CA GLY A 40 -4.07 -7.00 4.21
C GLY A 40 -4.22 -6.96 2.70
N VAL A 41 -5.31 -7.51 2.16
CA VAL A 41 -5.56 -7.48 0.72
C VAL A 41 -5.71 -6.05 0.21
N CYS A 42 -6.25 -5.16 1.03
CA CYS A 42 -6.35 -3.74 0.67
C CYS A 42 -4.99 -3.07 0.70
N GLN A 43 -4.13 -3.43 1.66
CA GLN A 43 -2.77 -2.88 1.72
C GLN A 43 -2.00 -3.22 0.44
N VAL A 44 -2.09 -4.47 -0.01
CA VAL A 44 -1.45 -4.90 -1.25
C VAL A 44 -2.07 -4.20 -2.46
N GLY A 45 -3.38 -4.03 -2.46
CA GLY A 45 -4.07 -3.28 -3.50
C GLY A 45 -3.61 -1.84 -3.61
N ILE A 46 -3.36 -1.20 -2.47
CA ILE A 46 -2.81 0.16 -2.45
C ILE A 46 -1.42 0.18 -3.10
N VAL A 47 -0.54 -0.78 -2.76
CA VAL A 47 0.78 -0.86 -3.37
C VAL A 47 0.67 -0.91 -4.90
N GLU A 48 -0.21 -1.76 -5.42
CA GLU A 48 -0.42 -1.86 -6.86
C GLU A 48 -0.87 -0.53 -7.47
N GLU A 49 -1.81 0.16 -6.82
CA GLU A 49 -2.30 1.45 -7.30
C GLU A 49 -1.22 2.53 -7.25
N LEU A 50 -0.41 2.55 -6.20
CA LEU A 50 0.68 3.52 -6.08
C LEU A 50 1.74 3.31 -7.16
N LEU A 51 2.03 2.08 -7.51
CA LEU A 51 2.97 1.79 -8.61
C LEU A 51 2.46 2.37 -9.92
N ARG A 52 1.15 2.28 -10.17
CA ARG A 52 0.55 2.85 -11.36
C ARG A 52 0.52 4.38 -11.31
N THR A 53 -0.01 4.92 -10.23
CA THR A 53 -0.30 6.35 -10.10
C THR A 53 0.95 7.19 -9.89
N CYS A 54 1.85 6.73 -9.01
CA CYS A 54 3.01 7.52 -8.60
C CYS A 54 4.27 7.20 -9.39
N PHE A 55 4.39 5.96 -9.89
CA PHE A 55 5.61 5.52 -10.56
C PHE A 55 5.41 5.16 -12.04
N GLY A 56 4.18 5.33 -12.54
CA GLY A 56 3.88 5.11 -13.95
C GLY A 56 4.05 3.68 -14.42
N LYS A 57 3.94 2.71 -13.53
CA LYS A 57 4.12 1.29 -13.85
C LYS A 57 2.77 0.63 -14.08
N LYS A 58 2.53 0.16 -15.30
CA LYS A 58 1.30 -0.59 -15.60
C LYS A 58 1.51 -2.02 -15.17
N VAL A 59 1.06 -2.35 -13.98
CA VAL A 59 1.38 -3.64 -13.35
C VAL A 59 0.14 -4.34 -12.84
N THR A 60 0.26 -5.66 -12.74
CA THR A 60 -0.74 -6.52 -12.09
C THR A 60 0.01 -7.45 -11.15
N LEU A 61 -0.52 -7.65 -9.96
CA LEU A 61 0.10 -8.52 -8.96
C LEU A 61 0.19 -9.94 -9.50
N ARG A 62 1.38 -10.53 -9.40
CA ARG A 62 1.64 -11.90 -9.85
C ARG A 62 1.91 -12.84 -8.68
N GLU A 63 2.71 -12.39 -7.71
CA GLU A 63 3.14 -13.24 -6.61
C GLU A 63 3.39 -12.41 -5.35
N ILE A 64 2.96 -12.94 -4.22
CA ILE A 64 3.34 -12.41 -2.91
C ILE A 64 4.46 -13.29 -2.39
N LYS A 65 5.70 -12.80 -2.43
CA LYS A 65 6.84 -13.57 -1.93
C LYS A 65 6.89 -13.57 -0.42
N ASN A 66 6.61 -12.41 0.18
CA ASN A 66 6.58 -12.28 1.62
C ASN A 66 5.67 -11.12 2.00
N LEU A 67 4.87 -11.31 3.01
CA LEU A 67 3.98 -10.28 3.51
C LEU A 67 3.88 -10.47 5.01
N LYS A 68 4.42 -9.52 5.76
CA LYS A 68 4.47 -9.61 7.20
C LYS A 68 3.73 -8.45 7.83
N PHE A 69 2.65 -8.76 8.53
CA PHE A 69 1.87 -7.78 9.29
C PHE A 69 2.40 -7.74 10.71
N ILE A 70 3.01 -6.63 11.08
CA ILE A 70 3.61 -6.44 12.40
C ILE A 70 2.62 -5.83 13.37
N GLU A 71 1.84 -4.85 12.89
CA GLU A 71 0.76 -4.21 13.64
C GLU A 71 -0.46 -4.10 12.76
N VAL A 72 -1.63 -4.01 13.35
CA VAL A 72 -2.85 -3.73 12.59
C VAL A 72 -2.80 -2.28 12.11
N LEU A 73 -3.31 -2.05 10.91
CA LEU A 73 -3.38 -0.72 10.33
C LEU A 73 -4.77 -0.14 10.54
N ARG A 74 -4.85 0.90 11.37
CA ARG A 74 -6.11 1.58 11.68
C ARG A 74 -6.21 2.89 10.89
N PRO A 75 -7.43 3.30 10.51
CA PRO A 75 -7.62 4.52 9.73
C PRO A 75 -7.59 5.77 10.62
N GLU A 76 -6.40 6.19 11.01
CA GLU A 76 -6.23 7.41 11.81
C GLU A 76 -5.71 8.53 10.91
N PRO A 77 -6.58 9.47 10.48
CA PRO A 77 -6.18 10.50 9.51
C PRO A 77 -5.18 11.52 10.06
N SER A 78 -5.05 11.63 11.37
CA SER A 78 -4.12 12.58 11.98
C SER A 78 -2.68 12.08 12.06
N VAL A 79 -2.42 10.80 11.71
CA VAL A 79 -1.08 10.23 11.79
C VAL A 79 -0.45 10.15 10.39
N ASN A 80 0.89 10.16 10.36
CA ASN A 80 1.64 10.02 9.13
C ASN A 80 1.71 8.55 8.72
N THR A 81 1.06 8.22 7.60
CA THR A 81 1.09 6.87 7.04
C THR A 81 1.83 6.93 5.71
N ALA A 82 2.81 6.06 5.53
CA ALA A 82 3.64 6.11 4.33
C ALA A 82 4.00 4.71 3.84
N PHE A 83 4.05 4.58 2.50
CA PHE A 83 4.61 3.42 1.85
C PHE A 83 6.02 3.79 1.39
N VAL A 84 6.99 2.97 1.78
CA VAL A 84 8.39 3.18 1.41
C VAL A 84 8.80 2.02 0.50
N PHE A 85 9.14 2.35 -0.74
CA PHE A 85 9.57 1.37 -1.73
C PHE A 85 11.08 1.26 -1.68
N GLU A 86 11.58 0.31 -0.90
CA GLU A 86 13.02 0.17 -0.66
C GLU A 86 13.77 -0.40 -1.85
N LYS A 87 13.09 -1.20 -2.66
CA LYS A 87 13.67 -1.82 -3.84
C LYS A 87 12.62 -1.95 -4.94
N MET A 88 12.98 -1.51 -6.13
CA MET A 88 12.20 -1.69 -7.35
C MET A 88 13.11 -2.24 -8.42
N GLU A 89 12.94 -3.49 -8.76
CA GLU A 89 13.78 -4.16 -9.74
C GLU A 89 12.96 -4.54 -10.98
N ASP A 90 13.23 -3.86 -12.08
CA ASP A 90 12.57 -4.10 -13.35
C ASP A 90 13.39 -5.12 -14.13
N ALA A 91 12.80 -6.26 -14.42
CA ALA A 91 13.48 -7.35 -15.13
C ALA A 91 12.58 -7.87 -16.24
N GLY A 92 12.59 -7.16 -17.37
CA GLY A 92 11.81 -7.52 -18.54
C GLY A 92 10.32 -7.27 -18.29
N ASN A 93 9.55 -8.35 -18.19
CA ASN A 93 8.11 -8.24 -17.96
C ASN A 93 7.71 -8.40 -16.48
N GLN A 94 8.69 -8.37 -15.58
CA GLN A 94 8.44 -8.48 -14.15
C GLN A 94 9.00 -7.29 -13.41
N LEU A 95 8.31 -6.90 -12.33
CA LEU A 95 8.76 -5.86 -11.43
C LEU A 95 8.77 -6.45 -10.01
N SER A 96 9.95 -6.56 -9.42
CA SER A 96 10.09 -7.04 -8.04
C SER A 96 10.16 -5.85 -7.11
N ILE A 97 9.29 -5.84 -6.12
CA ILE A 97 9.15 -4.73 -5.17
C ILE A 97 9.41 -5.25 -3.77
N ARG A 98 10.20 -4.52 -3.02
CA ARG A 98 10.34 -4.73 -1.58
C ARG A 98 10.18 -3.40 -0.88
N GLY A 99 9.40 -3.40 0.19
CA GLY A 99 9.17 -2.17 0.92
C GLY A 99 8.46 -2.39 2.23
N LYS A 100 8.00 -1.29 2.77
CA LYS A 100 7.32 -1.28 4.05
C LYS A 100 6.25 -0.21 4.11
N LEU A 101 5.29 -0.44 5.00
CA LEU A 101 4.27 0.52 5.35
C LEU A 101 4.56 0.98 6.77
N THR A 102 4.62 2.28 6.98
CA THR A 102 4.92 2.86 8.28
C THR A 102 3.79 3.77 8.76
N VAL A 103 3.62 3.82 10.07
CA VAL A 103 2.73 4.77 10.73
C VAL A 103 3.56 5.46 11.81
N GLU A 104 3.69 6.78 11.70
CA GLU A 104 4.56 7.56 12.59
C GLU A 104 5.96 6.96 12.69
N GLU A 105 6.49 6.54 11.52
CA GLU A 105 7.82 5.94 11.38
C GLU A 105 7.97 4.53 11.97
N ARG A 106 6.92 3.98 12.60
CA ARG A 106 6.92 2.59 13.04
C ARG A 106 6.53 1.70 11.86
N ILE A 107 7.23 0.60 11.68
CA ILE A 107 6.91 -0.36 10.62
C ILE A 107 5.69 -1.18 11.04
N VAL A 108 4.60 -1.11 10.25
CA VAL A 108 3.40 -1.89 10.51
C VAL A 108 3.27 -3.08 9.56
N THR A 109 3.84 -2.97 8.37
CA THR A 109 3.81 -4.05 7.38
C THR A 109 5.10 -4.06 6.57
N LYS A 110 5.63 -5.25 6.30
CA LYS A 110 6.74 -5.44 5.35
C LYS A 110 6.24 -6.27 4.20
N PHE A 111 6.63 -5.90 2.98
CA PHE A 111 6.16 -6.62 1.80
C PHE A 111 7.28 -6.88 0.79
N SER A 112 7.17 -8.02 0.11
CA SER A 112 8.01 -8.39 -1.01
C SER A 112 7.08 -9.00 -2.04
N LEU A 113 6.90 -8.31 -3.16
CA LEU A 113 5.88 -8.62 -4.15
C LEU A 113 6.48 -8.66 -5.55
N VAL A 114 5.90 -9.49 -6.41
CA VAL A 114 6.27 -9.52 -7.81
C VAL A 114 5.05 -9.16 -8.64
N PHE A 115 5.23 -8.23 -9.54
CA PHE A 115 4.20 -7.76 -10.45
C PHE A 115 4.57 -8.11 -11.89
N GLU A 116 3.55 -8.37 -12.69
CA GLU A 116 3.71 -8.49 -14.12
C GLU A 116 3.56 -7.10 -14.74
N ILE A 117 4.53 -6.73 -15.59
CA ILE A 117 4.48 -5.44 -16.28
C ILE A 117 3.68 -5.63 -17.57
N LYS A 118 2.69 -4.77 -17.76
CA LYS A 118 1.87 -4.77 -18.98
C LYS A 118 2.39 -3.74 -19.95
N SER A 119 2.48 -4.12 -21.19
CA SER A 119 2.89 -3.22 -22.25
C SER A 119 1.75 -2.35 -22.76
#